data_773823706a9b4f6519905713300e1814
#
_entry.id   773823706a9b4f6519905713300e1814
#
_cell.length_a   1.000
_cell.length_b   1.000
_cell.length_c   1.000
_cell.angle_alpha   90.00
_cell.angle_beta   90.00
_cell.angle_gamma   90.00
#
_symmetry.space_group_name_H-M   'P 1'
#
loop_
_entity.id
_entity.type
_entity.pdbx_description
1 polymer ?
#
loop_
_entity_poly.entity_id
_entity_poly.type
_entity_poly.pdbx_seq_one_letter_code
_entity_poly.pdbx_strand_id
1 'polypeptide(L)'
;IIKNYTLIENHTMVSFIDAAKCSQEELLDFCQHFGIHSFDEFKERLLADHQGRLEQIHARMLNTDINDFLEHVNTDYSKEEFIQWIDELCELIFNKQRIVILGALYPSSVAVDFQTDLISLGKEVVEYHHFDLNFEFSDDDVVFFITATGRMMERNVKKLKPQNICDAYLVLITQNLAYRDYENVCADYFAHVLGKFDGLQFNYQIMMIFDILRIRYYQKYYQ
;
A
#
# COMPACT_ATOMS: atom_id res chain seq x y z
N ILE A 1 -0.25 -3.92 -16.64
CA ILE A 1 -1.52 -3.23 -16.98
C ILE A 1 -2.06 -2.53 -15.74
N ILE A 2 -2.27 -3.22 -14.62
CA ILE A 2 -2.87 -2.66 -13.39
C ILE A 2 -2.13 -1.41 -12.88
N LYS A 3 -0.81 -1.37 -12.92
CA LYS A 3 -0.02 -0.21 -12.44
C LYS A 3 -0.19 1.07 -13.28
N ASN A 4 -0.62 0.95 -14.54
CA ASN A 4 -0.66 2.05 -15.49
C ASN A 4 -2.07 2.39 -16.00
N TYR A 5 -3.12 1.72 -15.48
CA TYR A 5 -4.43 1.87 -16.07
C TYR A 5 -5.08 3.24 -15.79
N THR A 6 -4.74 3.91 -14.72
CA THR A 6 -5.18 5.27 -14.42
C THR A 6 -4.67 6.29 -15.47
N LEU A 7 -3.60 5.96 -16.18
CA LEU A 7 -3.00 6.81 -17.19
C LEU A 7 -3.51 6.49 -18.61
N ILE A 8 -4.28 5.39 -18.78
CA ILE A 8 -4.64 4.89 -20.12
C ILE A 8 -5.46 5.88 -20.91
N GLU A 9 -6.21 6.77 -20.25
CA GLU A 9 -7.04 7.79 -20.92
C GLU A 9 -6.23 8.61 -21.92
N ASN A 10 -5.00 8.98 -21.55
CA ASN A 10 -4.11 9.81 -22.34
C ASN A 10 -3.11 9.02 -23.20
N HIS A 11 -3.13 7.68 -23.12
CA HIS A 11 -2.20 6.86 -23.89
C HIS A 11 -2.73 6.54 -25.28
N THR A 12 -1.82 6.66 -26.25
CA THR A 12 -1.93 5.95 -27.54
C THR A 12 -1.46 4.51 -27.34
N MET A 13 -1.76 3.62 -28.30
CA MET A 13 -1.26 2.24 -28.27
C MET A 13 0.26 2.17 -28.09
N VAL A 14 1.00 3.01 -28.78
CA VAL A 14 2.48 3.05 -28.72
C VAL A 14 2.95 3.47 -27.34
N SER A 15 2.44 4.59 -26.80
CA SER A 15 2.85 5.06 -25.47
C SER A 15 2.40 4.12 -24.34
N PHE A 16 1.30 3.38 -24.55
CA PHE A 16 0.87 2.37 -23.59
C PHE A 16 1.79 1.14 -23.58
N ILE A 17 2.20 0.66 -24.74
CA ILE A 17 3.17 -0.44 -24.90
C ILE A 17 4.49 -0.10 -24.19
N ASP A 18 5.00 1.11 -24.41
CA ASP A 18 6.23 1.58 -23.76
C ASP A 18 6.09 1.62 -22.23
N ALA A 19 4.97 2.17 -21.72
CA ALA A 19 4.69 2.25 -20.29
C ALA A 19 4.47 0.87 -19.65
N ALA A 20 3.77 -0.04 -20.34
CA ALA A 20 3.50 -1.40 -19.91
C ALA A 20 4.71 -2.34 -20.05
N LYS A 21 5.77 -1.89 -20.76
CA LYS A 21 6.96 -2.69 -21.08
C LYS A 21 6.60 -4.02 -21.75
N CYS A 22 5.67 -3.99 -22.69
CA CYS A 22 5.24 -5.15 -23.48
C CYS A 22 5.40 -4.86 -24.97
N SER A 23 5.36 -5.91 -25.79
CA SER A 23 5.30 -5.77 -27.25
C SER A 23 3.85 -5.52 -27.72
N GLN A 24 3.72 -5.05 -28.95
CA GLN A 24 2.40 -4.90 -29.58
C GLN A 24 1.71 -6.27 -29.75
N GLU A 25 2.46 -7.31 -30.08
CA GLU A 25 1.95 -8.66 -30.24
C GLU A 25 1.37 -9.21 -28.93
N GLU A 26 2.12 -9.07 -27.83
CA GLU A 26 1.65 -9.48 -26.49
C GLU A 26 0.37 -8.73 -26.07
N LEU A 27 0.27 -7.42 -26.36
CA LEU A 27 -0.93 -6.66 -26.07
C LEU A 27 -2.13 -7.13 -26.91
N LEU A 28 -1.91 -7.38 -28.20
CA LEU A 28 -2.98 -7.84 -29.10
C LEU A 28 -3.43 -9.27 -28.76
N ASP A 29 -2.51 -10.16 -28.43
CA ASP A 29 -2.83 -11.51 -27.97
C ASP A 29 -3.64 -11.49 -26.67
N PHE A 30 -3.22 -10.63 -25.71
CA PHE A 30 -3.98 -10.40 -24.49
C PHE A 30 -5.42 -9.91 -24.80
N CYS A 31 -5.57 -8.90 -25.65
CA CYS A 31 -6.87 -8.37 -26.04
C CYS A 31 -7.75 -9.47 -26.70
N GLN A 32 -7.17 -10.23 -27.60
CA GLN A 32 -7.87 -11.30 -28.32
C GLN A 32 -8.34 -12.41 -27.37
N HIS A 33 -7.52 -12.76 -26.35
CA HIS A 33 -7.89 -13.74 -25.33
C HIS A 33 -9.16 -13.34 -24.57
N PHE A 34 -9.38 -12.04 -24.35
CA PHE A 34 -10.55 -11.49 -23.69
C PHE A 34 -11.66 -11.05 -24.66
N GLY A 35 -11.57 -11.38 -25.95
CA GLY A 35 -12.54 -11.00 -26.98
C GLY A 35 -12.60 -9.48 -27.22
N ILE A 36 -11.47 -8.80 -27.10
CA ILE A 36 -11.29 -7.38 -27.37
C ILE A 36 -10.63 -7.25 -28.74
N HIS A 37 -11.22 -6.48 -29.64
CA HIS A 37 -10.83 -6.46 -31.05
C HIS A 37 -9.97 -5.26 -31.46
N SER A 38 -9.86 -4.26 -30.58
CA SER A 38 -9.02 -3.06 -30.85
C SER A 38 -8.46 -2.48 -29.56
N PHE A 39 -7.42 -1.64 -29.71
CA PHE A 39 -6.87 -0.90 -28.57
C PHE A 39 -7.90 0.12 -28.01
N ASP A 40 -8.73 0.72 -28.85
CA ASP A 40 -9.76 1.65 -28.40
C ASP A 40 -10.82 0.93 -27.57
N GLU A 41 -11.28 -0.26 -27.99
CA GLU A 41 -12.17 -1.10 -27.20
C GLU A 41 -11.54 -1.53 -25.87
N PHE A 42 -10.24 -1.89 -25.90
CA PHE A 42 -9.48 -2.21 -24.68
C PHE A 42 -9.48 -1.02 -23.72
N LYS A 43 -9.18 0.18 -24.23
CA LYS A 43 -9.15 1.42 -23.46
C LYS A 43 -10.54 1.72 -22.85
N GLU A 44 -11.61 1.64 -23.63
CA GLU A 44 -12.98 1.87 -23.16
C GLU A 44 -13.37 0.90 -22.04
N ARG A 45 -13.11 -0.41 -22.21
CA ARG A 45 -13.42 -1.41 -21.20
C ARG A 45 -12.62 -1.20 -19.91
N LEU A 46 -11.35 -0.84 -20.03
CA LEU A 46 -10.48 -0.60 -18.88
C LEU A 46 -10.91 0.66 -18.12
N LEU A 47 -11.31 1.72 -18.81
CA LEU A 47 -11.84 2.93 -18.18
C LEU A 47 -13.18 2.67 -17.48
N ALA A 48 -14.06 1.88 -18.11
CA ALA A 48 -15.33 1.50 -17.50
C ALA A 48 -15.13 0.63 -16.25
N ASP A 49 -14.19 -0.33 -16.26
CA ASP A 49 -13.83 -1.12 -15.08
C ASP A 49 -13.27 -0.24 -13.96
N HIS A 50 -12.40 0.70 -14.32
CA HIS A 50 -11.84 1.67 -13.35
C HIS A 50 -12.95 2.50 -12.71
N GLN A 51 -13.83 3.08 -13.52
CA GLN A 51 -14.94 3.88 -13.01
C GLN A 51 -15.83 3.07 -12.07
N GLY A 52 -16.17 1.83 -12.45
CA GLY A 52 -16.94 0.94 -11.58
C GLY A 52 -16.26 0.62 -10.25
N ARG A 53 -14.93 0.48 -10.25
CA ARG A 53 -14.15 0.29 -9.01
C ARG A 53 -14.16 1.53 -8.13
N LEU A 54 -13.98 2.72 -8.71
CA LEU A 54 -14.06 3.98 -7.97
C LEU A 54 -15.43 4.18 -7.34
N GLU A 55 -16.51 3.85 -8.05
CA GLU A 55 -17.87 3.90 -7.49
C GLU A 55 -18.07 2.92 -6.34
N GLN A 56 -17.50 1.71 -6.40
CA GLN A 56 -17.55 0.74 -5.31
C GLN A 56 -16.74 1.21 -4.10
N ILE A 57 -15.54 1.78 -4.31
CA ILE A 57 -14.73 2.36 -3.24
C ILE A 57 -15.50 3.51 -2.59
N HIS A 58 -16.05 4.42 -3.40
CA HIS A 58 -16.84 5.55 -2.93
C HIS A 58 -18.02 5.11 -2.06
N ALA A 59 -18.82 4.15 -2.53
CA ALA A 59 -19.98 3.65 -1.78
C ALA A 59 -19.60 3.03 -0.43
N ARG A 60 -18.46 2.36 -0.34
CA ARG A 60 -17.95 1.77 0.91
C ARG A 60 -17.37 2.83 1.86
N MET A 61 -16.51 3.72 1.34
CA MET A 61 -15.67 4.58 2.18
C MET A 61 -16.42 5.78 2.75
N LEU A 62 -17.33 6.41 1.98
CA LEU A 62 -18.04 7.61 2.46
C LEU A 62 -19.07 7.32 3.56
N ASN A 63 -19.66 6.14 3.56
CA ASN A 63 -20.70 5.77 4.53
C ASN A 63 -20.14 5.06 5.76
N THR A 64 -18.81 4.91 5.85
CA THR A 64 -18.16 4.22 6.96
C THR A 64 -17.64 5.22 7.99
N ASP A 65 -18.10 5.09 9.24
CA ASP A 65 -17.55 5.85 10.36
C ASP A 65 -16.28 5.15 10.87
N ILE A 66 -15.14 5.84 10.81
CA ILE A 66 -13.88 5.31 11.34
C ILE A 66 -13.94 5.05 12.85
N ASN A 67 -14.84 5.73 13.59
CA ASN A 67 -14.98 5.53 15.02
C ASN A 67 -15.41 4.09 15.37
N ASP A 68 -16.16 3.42 14.48
CA ASP A 68 -16.55 2.02 14.65
C ASP A 68 -15.32 1.09 14.66
N PHE A 69 -14.25 1.47 13.98
CA PHE A 69 -12.99 0.72 13.91
C PHE A 69 -12.02 1.11 15.04
N LEU A 70 -11.98 2.39 15.40
CA LEU A 70 -11.05 2.92 16.42
C LEU A 70 -11.25 2.27 17.78
N GLU A 71 -12.46 1.83 18.12
CA GLU A 71 -12.74 1.13 19.37
C GLU A 71 -12.07 -0.24 19.46
N HIS A 72 -11.72 -0.82 18.32
CA HIS A 72 -11.15 -2.16 18.20
C HIS A 72 -9.65 -2.17 17.92
N VAL A 73 -9.06 -1.00 17.62
CA VAL A 73 -7.60 -0.88 17.46
C VAL A 73 -6.95 -0.90 18.84
N ASN A 74 -5.99 -1.80 19.00
CA ASN A 74 -5.27 -2.00 20.25
C ASN A 74 -3.82 -1.52 20.13
N THR A 75 -3.62 -0.23 20.39
CA THR A 75 -2.31 0.43 20.40
C THR A 75 -2.06 1.12 21.73
N ASP A 76 -0.85 1.61 21.94
CA ASP A 76 -0.52 2.45 23.11
C ASP A 76 -0.79 3.95 22.90
N TYR A 77 -1.33 4.32 21.73
CA TYR A 77 -1.85 5.67 21.46
C TYR A 77 -3.23 5.88 22.09
N SER A 78 -3.51 7.10 22.51
CA SER A 78 -4.89 7.55 22.69
C SER A 78 -5.63 7.56 21.33
N LYS A 79 -6.96 7.62 21.34
CA LYS A 79 -7.74 7.72 20.08
C LYS A 79 -7.34 8.95 19.27
N GLU A 80 -7.16 10.07 19.92
CA GLU A 80 -6.78 11.34 19.29
C GLU A 80 -5.37 11.28 18.67
N GLU A 81 -4.40 10.74 19.40
CA GLU A 81 -3.03 10.55 18.89
C GLU A 81 -3.02 9.56 17.72
N PHE A 82 -3.81 8.50 17.78
CA PHE A 82 -3.89 7.54 16.69
C PHE A 82 -4.53 8.14 15.43
N ILE A 83 -5.59 8.94 15.56
CA ILE A 83 -6.19 9.66 14.42
C ILE A 83 -5.18 10.64 13.82
N GLN A 84 -4.44 11.38 14.65
CA GLN A 84 -3.40 12.27 14.16
C GLN A 84 -2.34 11.51 13.39
N TRP A 85 -1.87 10.39 13.92
CA TRP A 85 -0.91 9.50 13.25
C TRP A 85 -1.44 9.00 11.89
N ILE A 86 -2.72 8.60 11.83
CA ILE A 86 -3.36 8.21 10.56
C ILE A 86 -3.43 9.40 9.59
N ASP A 87 -3.76 10.61 10.05
CA ASP A 87 -3.85 11.80 9.21
C ASP A 87 -2.49 12.21 8.63
N GLU A 88 -1.42 12.09 9.40
CA GLU A 88 -0.05 12.31 8.96
C GLU A 88 0.36 11.28 7.89
N LEU A 89 0.01 10.00 8.08
CA LEU A 89 0.25 8.96 7.06
C LEU A 89 -0.59 9.19 5.79
N CYS A 90 -1.84 9.63 5.91
CA CYS A 90 -2.65 9.98 4.75
C CYS A 90 -2.01 11.10 3.94
N GLU A 91 -1.48 12.14 4.60
CA GLU A 91 -0.78 13.22 3.94
C GLU A 91 0.52 12.75 3.27
N LEU A 92 1.28 11.91 3.95
CA LEU A 92 2.48 11.32 3.41
C LEU A 92 2.18 10.48 2.16
N ILE A 93 1.18 9.58 2.22
CA ILE A 93 0.74 8.77 1.07
C ILE A 93 0.26 9.67 -0.07
N PHE A 94 -0.47 10.75 0.22
CA PHE A 94 -0.96 11.66 -0.82
C PHE A 94 0.19 12.32 -1.58
N ASN A 95 1.22 12.77 -0.87
CA ASN A 95 2.35 13.50 -1.43
C ASN A 95 3.41 12.60 -2.08
N LYS A 96 3.40 11.29 -1.81
CA LYS A 96 4.37 10.34 -2.33
C LYS A 96 3.74 9.44 -3.41
N GLN A 97 4.55 8.98 -4.34
CA GLN A 97 4.04 8.22 -5.48
C GLN A 97 4.00 6.72 -5.21
N ARG A 98 5.03 6.18 -4.58
CA ARG A 98 5.20 4.73 -4.42
C ARG A 98 5.02 4.28 -2.98
N ILE A 99 4.15 3.29 -2.79
CA ILE A 99 3.90 2.67 -1.49
C ILE A 99 4.48 1.26 -1.52
N VAL A 100 5.37 0.95 -0.59
CA VAL A 100 6.01 -0.36 -0.48
C VAL A 100 5.51 -1.05 0.79
N ILE A 101 4.97 -2.25 0.64
CA ILE A 101 4.55 -3.06 1.79
C ILE A 101 5.55 -4.18 1.99
N LEU A 102 6.25 -4.11 3.10
CA LEU A 102 7.28 -5.05 3.49
C LEU A 102 6.83 -5.84 4.72
N GLY A 103 6.62 -7.12 4.53
CA GLY A 103 6.19 -8.02 5.59
C GLY A 103 6.53 -9.47 5.28
N ALA A 104 6.53 -10.33 6.31
CA ALA A 104 6.69 -11.76 6.11
C ALA A 104 5.34 -12.45 6.11
N LEU A 105 5.06 -13.25 5.09
CA LEU A 105 3.88 -14.13 5.01
C LEU A 105 2.55 -13.38 5.19
N TYR A 106 1.86 -13.62 6.32
CA TYR A 106 0.52 -13.10 6.59
C TYR A 106 0.39 -11.57 6.64
N PRO A 107 1.33 -10.80 7.21
CA PRO A 107 1.21 -9.34 7.23
C PRO A 107 1.11 -8.68 5.86
N SER A 108 1.76 -9.22 4.84
CA SER A 108 1.60 -8.68 3.48
C SER A 108 0.27 -9.05 2.87
N SER A 109 -0.23 -10.27 3.11
CA SER A 109 -1.52 -10.70 2.55
C SER A 109 -2.73 -9.97 3.16
N VAL A 110 -2.67 -9.51 4.41
CA VAL A 110 -3.76 -8.72 5.01
C VAL A 110 -3.82 -7.28 4.49
N ALA A 111 -2.80 -6.81 3.80
CA ALA A 111 -2.77 -5.49 3.19
C ALA A 111 -3.35 -5.45 1.76
N VAL A 112 -3.85 -6.58 1.23
CA VAL A 112 -4.31 -6.68 -0.18
C VAL A 112 -5.42 -5.70 -0.52
N ASP A 113 -6.40 -5.52 0.37
CA ASP A 113 -7.50 -4.57 0.14
C ASP A 113 -6.99 -3.13 0.11
N PHE A 114 -6.11 -2.77 1.05
CA PHE A 114 -5.44 -1.47 1.08
C PHE A 114 -4.64 -1.21 -0.20
N GLN A 115 -3.85 -2.19 -0.65
CA GLN A 115 -3.11 -2.10 -1.91
C GLN A 115 -4.04 -1.87 -3.09
N THR A 116 -5.11 -2.67 -3.18
CA THR A 116 -6.06 -2.63 -4.30
C THR A 116 -6.75 -1.27 -4.39
N ASP A 117 -7.17 -0.72 -3.25
CA ASP A 117 -7.83 0.58 -3.21
C ASP A 117 -6.84 1.71 -3.57
N LEU A 118 -5.60 1.69 -3.04
CA LEU A 118 -4.59 2.70 -3.39
C LEU A 118 -4.18 2.64 -4.86
N ILE A 119 -4.04 1.44 -5.46
CA ILE A 119 -3.79 1.30 -6.90
C ILE A 119 -4.95 1.91 -7.69
N SER A 120 -6.20 1.67 -7.28
CA SER A 120 -7.37 2.23 -7.92
C SER A 120 -7.43 3.77 -7.80
N LEU A 121 -6.82 4.32 -6.76
CA LEU A 121 -6.67 5.76 -6.52
C LEU A 121 -5.39 6.35 -7.16
N GLY A 122 -4.69 5.60 -8.00
CA GLY A 122 -3.56 6.09 -8.81
C GLY A 122 -2.19 5.98 -8.16
N LYS A 123 -2.07 5.30 -7.01
CA LYS A 123 -0.76 5.08 -6.37
C LYS A 123 -0.06 3.85 -6.94
N GLU A 124 1.25 3.90 -7.05
CA GLU A 124 2.06 2.72 -7.30
C GLU A 124 2.24 1.95 -5.98
N VAL A 125 1.72 0.73 -5.90
CA VAL A 125 1.88 -0.11 -4.72
C VAL A 125 2.71 -1.33 -5.07
N VAL A 126 3.79 -1.54 -4.31
CA VAL A 126 4.72 -2.66 -4.48
C VAL A 126 4.65 -3.55 -3.24
N GLU A 127 4.28 -4.80 -3.45
CA GLU A 127 4.46 -5.83 -2.44
C GLU A 127 5.88 -6.36 -2.53
N TYR A 128 6.65 -6.18 -1.46
CA TYR A 128 8.04 -6.56 -1.41
C TYR A 128 8.21 -7.80 -0.53
N HIS A 129 8.54 -8.90 -1.17
CA HIS A 129 9.01 -10.08 -0.47
C HIS A 129 10.52 -9.94 -0.22
N HIS A 130 10.90 -9.84 1.00
CA HIS A 130 12.17 -9.54 1.67
C HIS A 130 13.50 -10.12 1.10
N PHE A 131 13.51 -10.63 -0.12
CA PHE A 131 14.69 -11.27 -0.72
C PHE A 131 15.18 -10.63 -2.01
N ASP A 132 14.49 -9.62 -2.54
CA ASP A 132 15.00 -8.91 -3.71
C ASP A 132 16.08 -7.92 -3.29
N LEU A 133 17.33 -8.36 -3.48
CA LEU A 133 18.51 -7.55 -3.13
C LEU A 133 18.74 -6.39 -4.11
N ASN A 134 17.98 -6.31 -5.19
CA ASN A 134 18.11 -5.28 -6.22
C ASN A 134 17.02 -4.20 -6.11
N PHE A 135 16.15 -4.26 -5.10
CA PHE A 135 15.13 -3.23 -4.89
C PHE A 135 15.81 -1.97 -4.34
N GLU A 136 15.65 -0.86 -5.05
CA GLU A 136 16.14 0.45 -4.65
C GLU A 136 15.01 1.27 -4.06
N PHE A 137 15.25 1.79 -2.85
CA PHE A 137 14.35 2.72 -2.17
C PHE A 137 14.76 4.15 -2.48
N SER A 138 13.80 5.07 -2.44
CA SER A 138 14.00 6.49 -2.68
C SER A 138 13.21 7.33 -1.67
N ASP A 139 13.45 8.63 -1.67
CA ASP A 139 12.70 9.62 -0.89
C ASP A 139 11.26 9.81 -1.35
N ASP A 140 10.87 9.17 -2.48
CA ASP A 140 9.49 9.15 -2.99
C ASP A 140 8.71 7.92 -2.53
N ASP A 141 9.32 7.09 -1.70
CA ASP A 141 8.73 5.86 -1.16
C ASP A 141 8.18 6.04 0.25
N VAL A 142 7.01 5.44 0.48
CA VAL A 142 6.49 5.17 1.83
C VAL A 142 6.55 3.67 2.05
N VAL A 143 7.37 3.24 2.99
CA VAL A 143 7.60 1.82 3.29
C VAL A 143 6.86 1.43 4.55
N PHE A 144 5.80 0.64 4.42
CA PHE A 144 5.15 0.00 5.56
C PHE A 144 5.90 -1.28 5.92
N PHE A 145 6.69 -1.23 6.99
CA PHE A 145 7.37 -2.40 7.52
C PHE A 145 6.54 -3.03 8.62
N ILE A 146 6.01 -4.22 8.35
CA ILE A 146 5.06 -4.92 9.24
C ILE A 146 5.72 -6.16 9.82
N THR A 147 5.93 -6.18 11.12
CA THR A 147 6.59 -7.30 11.79
C THR A 147 6.15 -7.46 13.25
N ALA A 148 5.54 -8.57 13.61
CA ALA A 148 5.09 -8.80 14.98
C ALA A 148 6.26 -8.77 16.00
N THR A 149 7.29 -9.55 15.77
CA THR A 149 8.40 -9.74 16.72
C THR A 149 9.63 -8.89 16.45
N GLY A 150 9.71 -8.25 15.29
CA GLY A 150 10.89 -7.51 14.84
C GLY A 150 12.03 -8.35 14.26
N ARG A 151 11.95 -9.69 14.30
CA ARG A 151 13.03 -10.56 13.79
C ARG A 151 13.42 -10.27 12.33
N MET A 152 12.46 -9.84 11.53
CA MET A 152 12.74 -9.48 10.16
C MET A 152 13.53 -8.18 10.06
N MET A 153 13.31 -7.23 10.97
CA MET A 153 14.09 -5.99 10.99
C MET A 153 15.58 -6.27 11.22
N GLU A 154 15.92 -7.07 12.20
CA GLU A 154 17.33 -7.40 12.48
C GLU A 154 18.04 -8.05 11.29
N ARG A 155 17.32 -8.92 10.57
CA ARG A 155 17.85 -9.58 9.37
C ARG A 155 17.93 -8.65 8.16
N ASN A 156 16.95 -7.79 8.00
CA ASN A 156 16.80 -6.98 6.79
C ASN A 156 17.42 -5.60 6.92
N VAL A 157 17.41 -4.97 8.09
CA VAL A 157 18.13 -3.70 8.29
C VAL A 157 19.64 -3.88 8.05
N LYS A 158 20.22 -5.01 8.46
CA LYS A 158 21.62 -5.32 8.09
C LYS A 158 21.83 -5.56 6.60
N LYS A 159 20.78 -6.01 5.88
CA LYS A 159 20.81 -6.27 4.43
C LYS A 159 20.31 -5.09 3.61
N LEU A 160 19.35 -4.32 4.14
CA LEU A 160 18.73 -3.20 3.45
C LEU A 160 19.52 -1.89 3.59
N LYS A 161 20.44 -1.78 4.56
CA LYS A 161 21.39 -0.66 4.62
C LYS A 161 22.11 -0.40 3.29
N PRO A 162 22.52 -1.42 2.52
CA PRO A 162 23.06 -1.22 1.18
C PRO A 162 22.03 -0.77 0.13
N GLN A 163 20.74 -0.90 0.43
CA GLN A 163 19.62 -0.61 -0.47
C GLN A 163 18.92 0.72 -0.16
N ASN A 164 19.49 1.53 0.73
CA ASN A 164 19.02 2.88 1.06
C ASN A 164 17.57 2.94 1.58
N ILE A 165 17.14 1.95 2.37
CA ILE A 165 15.79 1.99 2.96
C ILE A 165 15.58 3.24 3.84
N CYS A 166 16.67 3.78 4.41
CA CYS A 166 16.63 5.00 5.21
C CYS A 166 16.45 6.26 4.36
N ASP A 167 16.51 6.16 3.03
CA ASP A 167 16.15 7.25 2.13
C ASP A 167 14.64 7.34 1.94
N ALA A 168 13.91 6.24 2.20
CA ALA A 168 12.45 6.20 2.17
C ALA A 168 11.83 6.63 3.51
N TYR A 169 10.56 7.01 3.48
CA TYR A 169 9.78 7.19 4.70
C TYR A 169 9.35 5.84 5.26
N LEU A 170 9.92 5.46 6.40
CA LEU A 170 9.68 4.17 7.01
C LEU A 170 8.60 4.23 8.10
N VAL A 171 7.52 3.50 7.88
CA VAL A 171 6.42 3.28 8.82
C VAL A 171 6.57 1.90 9.43
N LEU A 172 6.99 1.82 10.68
CA LEU A 172 7.14 0.55 11.38
C LEU A 172 5.90 0.21 12.21
N ILE A 173 5.28 -0.93 11.92
CA ILE A 173 4.15 -1.46 12.69
C ILE A 173 4.58 -2.79 13.34
N THR A 174 4.60 -2.82 14.67
CA THR A 174 5.15 -3.97 15.41
C THR A 174 4.51 -4.17 16.79
N GLN A 175 4.61 -5.38 17.32
CA GLN A 175 4.30 -5.68 18.73
C GLN A 175 5.53 -5.55 19.65
N ASN A 176 6.69 -5.28 19.09
CA ASN A 176 7.93 -5.21 19.87
C ASN A 176 8.33 -3.76 20.14
N LEU A 177 7.99 -3.28 21.34
CA LEU A 177 8.27 -1.91 21.78
C LEU A 177 9.76 -1.57 21.76
N ALA A 178 10.65 -2.56 21.88
CA ALA A 178 12.10 -2.32 21.88
C ALA A 178 12.61 -1.66 20.57
N TYR A 179 11.81 -1.70 19.50
CA TYR A 179 12.18 -1.05 18.23
C TYR A 179 11.82 0.42 18.15
N ARG A 180 11.08 0.98 19.12
CA ARG A 180 10.74 2.41 19.15
C ARG A 180 11.99 3.28 19.21
N ASP A 181 12.93 2.91 20.08
CA ASP A 181 14.14 3.68 20.37
C ASP A 181 15.40 3.01 19.79
N TYR A 182 15.23 2.08 18.87
CA TYR A 182 16.36 1.32 18.33
C TYR A 182 17.07 2.14 17.25
N GLU A 183 18.25 2.68 17.57
CA GLU A 183 19.04 3.59 16.72
C GLU A 183 19.33 3.07 15.29
N ASN A 184 19.30 1.74 15.10
CA ASN A 184 19.52 1.13 13.79
C ASN A 184 18.25 1.01 12.93
N VAL A 185 17.09 1.39 13.46
CA VAL A 185 15.82 1.45 12.75
C VAL A 185 15.54 2.91 12.47
N CYS A 186 15.70 3.30 11.20
CA CYS A 186 15.39 4.66 10.74
C CYS A 186 13.88 4.84 10.49
N ALA A 187 13.03 4.46 11.46
CA ALA A 187 11.60 4.60 11.34
C ALA A 187 11.18 6.05 11.60
N ASP A 188 10.51 6.66 10.62
CA ASP A 188 9.93 7.99 10.74
C ASP A 188 8.61 7.96 11.49
N TYR A 189 7.87 6.87 11.34
CA TYR A 189 6.59 6.62 11.99
C TYR A 189 6.60 5.25 12.66
N PHE A 190 6.07 5.19 13.87
CA PHE A 190 6.04 3.96 14.66
C PHE A 190 4.64 3.69 15.19
N ALA A 191 4.13 2.49 15.02
CA ALA A 191 2.91 2.02 15.66
C ALA A 191 3.18 0.75 16.48
N HIS A 192 2.96 0.84 17.78
CA HIS A 192 3.00 -0.29 18.68
C HIS A 192 1.62 -0.94 18.78
N VAL A 193 1.52 -2.16 18.31
CA VAL A 193 0.29 -2.97 18.38
C VAL A 193 0.36 -3.81 19.66
N LEU A 194 -0.59 -3.56 20.57
CA LEU A 194 -0.69 -4.31 21.82
C LEU A 194 -1.29 -5.70 21.59
N GLY A 195 -0.95 -6.66 22.45
CA GLY A 195 -1.51 -8.00 22.42
C GLY A 195 -0.47 -9.10 22.55
N LYS A 196 -0.93 -10.34 22.38
CA LYS A 196 -0.06 -11.51 22.44
C LYS A 196 0.71 -11.69 21.13
N PHE A 197 1.94 -12.21 21.24
CA PHE A 197 2.78 -12.57 20.09
C PHE A 197 2.28 -13.87 19.40
N ASP A 198 0.98 -13.97 19.11
CA ASP A 198 0.36 -15.16 18.53
C ASP A 198 0.18 -15.10 17.01
N GLY A 199 0.50 -13.96 16.41
CA GLY A 199 0.37 -13.73 14.97
C GLY A 199 -1.08 -13.55 14.50
N LEU A 200 -2.07 -14.13 15.15
CA LEU A 200 -3.49 -14.00 14.75
C LEU A 200 -4.04 -12.65 15.17
N GLN A 201 -3.92 -12.28 16.44
CA GLN A 201 -4.37 -10.98 16.92
C GLN A 201 -3.64 -9.84 16.21
N PHE A 202 -2.33 -10.01 15.97
CA PHE A 202 -1.55 -9.05 15.22
C PHE A 202 -2.11 -8.81 13.82
N ASN A 203 -2.44 -9.87 13.08
CA ASN A 203 -3.00 -9.74 11.74
C ASN A 203 -4.34 -8.99 11.73
N TYR A 204 -5.23 -9.24 12.68
CA TYR A 204 -6.48 -8.48 12.81
C TYR A 204 -6.22 -7.00 13.07
N GLN A 205 -5.27 -6.67 13.91
CA GLN A 205 -4.91 -5.29 14.19
C GLN A 205 -4.33 -4.59 12.95
N ILE A 206 -3.49 -5.27 12.17
CA ILE A 206 -2.95 -4.73 10.92
C ILE A 206 -4.08 -4.48 9.91
N MET A 207 -5.03 -5.40 9.76
CA MET A 207 -6.20 -5.20 8.91
C MET A 207 -6.97 -3.94 9.32
N MET A 208 -7.27 -3.77 10.61
CA MET A 208 -7.98 -2.59 11.12
C MET A 208 -7.21 -1.29 10.87
N ILE A 209 -5.90 -1.29 11.10
CA ILE A 209 -5.06 -0.11 10.84
C ILE A 209 -5.12 0.28 9.36
N PHE A 210 -5.01 -0.69 8.45
CA PHE A 210 -5.10 -0.43 7.03
C PHE A 210 -6.52 -0.05 6.59
N ASP A 211 -7.56 -0.61 7.19
CA ASP A 211 -8.94 -0.22 6.91
C ASP A 211 -9.20 1.23 7.33
N ILE A 212 -8.79 1.62 8.53
CA ILE A 212 -8.89 3.01 8.98
C ILE A 212 -8.09 3.94 8.05
N LEU A 213 -6.88 3.55 7.69
CA LEU A 213 -6.00 4.36 6.84
C LEU A 213 -6.61 4.58 5.45
N ARG A 214 -7.11 3.52 4.78
CA ARG A 214 -7.72 3.64 3.44
C ARG A 214 -9.04 4.43 3.46
N ILE A 215 -9.89 4.22 4.49
CA ILE A 215 -11.14 4.95 4.65
C ILE A 215 -10.83 6.44 4.85
N ARG A 216 -9.92 6.76 5.79
CA ARG A 216 -9.54 8.14 6.10
C ARG A 216 -8.85 8.83 4.93
N TYR A 217 -7.96 8.12 4.22
CA TYR A 217 -7.31 8.62 3.02
C TYR A 217 -8.33 8.98 1.94
N TYR A 218 -9.29 8.10 1.67
CA TYR A 218 -10.36 8.37 0.72
C TYR A 218 -11.21 9.57 1.13
N GLN A 219 -11.68 9.60 2.36
CA GLN A 219 -12.50 10.69 2.90
C GLN A 219 -11.79 12.05 2.88
N LYS A 220 -10.46 12.07 2.99
CA LYS A 220 -9.68 13.31 3.04
C LYS A 220 -9.40 13.88 1.63
N TYR A 221 -9.23 13.03 0.62
CA TYR A 221 -8.69 13.44 -0.68
C TYR A 221 -9.61 13.16 -1.88
N TYR A 222 -10.68 12.40 -1.71
CA TYR A 222 -11.54 11.95 -2.81
C TYR A 222 -13.04 12.18 -2.55
N GLN A 223 -13.37 13.05 -1.60
CA GLN A 223 -14.76 13.49 -1.36
C GLN A 223 -15.28 14.39 -2.44
#